data_6998b35b980cd0a5a5a37a53e8426e89
#
_entry.id   6998b35b980cd0a5a5a37a53e8426e89
#
_cell.length_a   1.000
_cell.length_b   1.000
_cell.length_c   1.000
_cell.angle_alpha   90.00
_cell.angle_beta   90.00
_cell.angle_gamma   90.00
#
_symmetry.space_group_name_H-M   'P 1'
#
loop_
_entity.id
_entity.type
_entity.pdbx_description
1 polymer ?
#
loop_
_entity_poly.entity_id
_entity_poly.type
_entity_poly.pdbx_seq_one_letter_code
_entity_poly.pdbx_strand_id
1 'polypeptide(L)'
;MLSDLNPSFDGISKISDYNFDKFELKVLGIARLLFESNEYPIAQTWKSAFLKAEQNFSSPFGASIAHIISISIDFMSNGRTSNFNYFKENNNSSLTLITDEERYFLMALKSIRNNNISKANSYAVMLCEGPQINKFLLAMEGIAIITGDIEKKAAGFNGAVDGARTRDPRRDRPVL
;
A
#
# COMPACT_ATOMS: atom_id res chain seq x y z
N MET A 1 -20.47 40.58 -3.47
CA MET A 1 -20.52 39.44 -2.53
C MET A 1 -20.77 38.20 -3.34
N LEU A 2 -19.71 37.55 -3.79
CA LEU A 2 -19.75 36.21 -4.42
C LEU A 2 -19.39 35.24 -3.32
N SER A 3 -20.41 34.57 -2.81
CA SER A 3 -20.30 33.54 -1.79
C SER A 3 -19.49 32.38 -2.38
N ASP A 4 -18.43 32.05 -1.67
CA ASP A 4 -17.58 30.89 -1.87
C ASP A 4 -18.42 29.62 -1.88
N LEU A 5 -18.82 29.20 -3.05
CA LEU A 5 -19.30 27.85 -3.30
C LEU A 5 -18.06 26.95 -3.25
N ASN A 6 -17.81 26.44 -2.07
CA ASN A 6 -16.94 25.29 -1.87
C ASN A 6 -17.61 24.14 -2.64
N PRO A 7 -17.09 23.69 -3.81
CA PRO A 7 -17.65 22.53 -4.44
C PRO A 7 -17.36 21.36 -3.49
N SER A 8 -18.37 20.84 -2.82
CA SER A 8 -18.35 19.54 -2.22
C SER A 8 -18.13 18.56 -3.39
N PHE A 9 -16.87 18.20 -3.65
CA PHE A 9 -16.55 17.10 -4.53
C PHE A 9 -17.04 15.85 -3.82
N ASP A 10 -18.25 15.42 -4.15
CA ASP A 10 -18.78 14.15 -3.67
C ASP A 10 -17.73 13.06 -3.96
N GLY A 11 -17.30 12.36 -2.92
CA GLY A 11 -16.34 11.28 -3.04
C GLY A 11 -14.85 11.66 -2.97
N ILE A 12 -14.49 12.91 -2.60
CA ILE A 12 -13.08 13.32 -2.39
C ILE A 12 -12.88 13.84 -0.96
N SER A 13 -11.80 13.39 -0.33
CA SER A 13 -11.43 13.78 1.03
C SER A 13 -9.92 13.99 1.18
N LYS A 14 -9.47 14.48 2.34
CA LYS A 14 -8.04 14.65 2.60
C LYS A 14 -7.45 13.34 3.13
N ILE A 15 -6.26 12.99 2.66
CA ILE A 15 -5.50 11.82 3.15
C ILE A 15 -5.25 11.93 4.66
N SER A 16 -4.99 13.14 5.17
CA SER A 16 -4.74 13.40 6.60
C SER A 16 -5.87 12.96 7.53
N ASP A 17 -7.10 12.84 7.02
CA ASP A 17 -8.27 12.54 7.84
C ASP A 17 -8.36 11.05 8.25
N TYR A 18 -7.52 10.18 7.68
CA TYR A 18 -7.61 8.72 7.83
C TYR A 18 -6.46 8.04 8.57
N ASN A 19 -5.45 8.78 9.02
CA ASN A 19 -4.29 8.25 9.75
C ASN A 19 -3.63 7.04 9.03
N PHE A 20 -3.43 7.13 7.71
CA PHE A 20 -2.66 6.14 6.97
C PHE A 20 -1.18 6.22 7.35
N ASP A 21 -0.55 5.07 7.51
CA ASP A 21 0.89 5.00 7.77
C ASP A 21 1.72 5.13 6.49
N LYS A 22 3.05 5.20 6.66
CA LYS A 22 3.98 5.32 5.52
C LYS A 22 3.88 4.15 4.54
N PHE A 23 3.57 2.95 5.03
CA PHE A 23 3.43 1.78 4.17
C PHE A 23 2.16 1.90 3.30
N GLU A 24 1.05 2.23 3.91
CA GLU A 24 -0.25 2.42 3.22
C GLU A 24 -0.15 3.51 2.15
N LEU A 25 0.52 4.63 2.44
CA LEU A 25 0.74 5.71 1.47
C LEU A 25 1.66 5.29 0.31
N LYS A 26 2.69 4.47 0.57
CA LYS A 26 3.53 3.89 -0.49
C LYS A 26 2.73 2.95 -1.39
N VAL A 27 1.85 2.13 -0.81
CA VAL A 27 0.94 1.26 -1.55
C VAL A 27 -0.01 2.10 -2.41
N LEU A 28 -0.57 3.21 -1.89
CA LEU A 28 -1.42 4.11 -2.66
C LEU A 28 -0.73 4.63 -3.92
N GLY A 29 0.51 5.13 -3.79
CA GLY A 29 1.24 5.65 -4.93
C GLY A 29 1.55 4.60 -6.00
N ILE A 30 1.74 3.33 -5.62
CA ILE A 30 1.90 2.23 -6.57
C ILE A 30 0.56 1.88 -7.21
N ALA A 31 -0.50 1.79 -6.41
CA ALA A 31 -1.85 1.46 -6.87
C ALA A 31 -2.36 2.47 -7.91
N ARG A 32 -2.11 3.77 -7.72
CA ARG A 32 -2.48 4.83 -8.68
C ARG A 32 -1.89 4.61 -10.07
N LEU A 33 -0.62 4.24 -10.15
CA LEU A 33 0.06 3.92 -11.41
C LEU A 33 -0.52 2.66 -12.06
N LEU A 34 -0.94 1.68 -11.26
CA LEU A 34 -1.57 0.46 -11.74
C LEU A 34 -3.03 0.69 -12.16
N PHE A 35 -3.79 1.55 -11.46
CA PHE A 35 -5.12 1.99 -11.91
C PHE A 35 -5.03 2.66 -13.28
N GLU A 36 -4.09 3.60 -13.44
CA GLU A 36 -3.87 4.27 -14.71
C GLU A 36 -3.48 3.28 -15.82
N SER A 37 -2.64 2.28 -15.51
CA SER A 37 -2.27 1.23 -16.47
C SER A 37 -3.45 0.35 -16.87
N ASN A 38 -4.37 0.07 -15.94
CA ASN A 38 -5.57 -0.73 -16.22
C ASN A 38 -6.55 0.04 -17.12
N GLU A 39 -6.71 1.35 -16.88
CA GLU A 39 -7.58 2.21 -17.69
C GLU A 39 -6.96 2.56 -19.06
N TYR A 40 -5.64 2.81 -19.08
CA TYR A 40 -4.89 3.19 -20.28
C TYR A 40 -3.67 2.28 -20.50
N PRO A 41 -3.85 1.03 -20.98
CA PRO A 41 -2.76 0.05 -21.15
C PRO A 41 -1.61 0.54 -22.02
N ILE A 42 -1.90 1.40 -23.00
CA ILE A 42 -0.89 1.97 -23.94
C ILE A 42 0.11 2.86 -23.20
N ALA A 43 -0.28 3.50 -22.10
CA ALA A 43 0.59 4.36 -21.30
C ALA A 43 1.70 3.60 -20.59
N GLN A 44 1.56 2.27 -20.40
CA GLN A 44 2.54 1.38 -19.77
C GLN A 44 2.99 1.84 -18.38
N THR A 45 2.13 2.53 -17.62
CA THR A 45 2.43 3.06 -16.29
C THR A 45 2.70 1.96 -15.27
N TRP A 46 2.34 0.69 -15.58
CA TRP A 46 2.75 -0.46 -14.78
C TRP A 46 4.26 -0.57 -14.60
N LYS A 47 5.08 -0.17 -15.62
CA LYS A 47 6.55 -0.15 -15.49
C LYS A 47 6.99 0.80 -14.38
N SER A 48 6.39 1.99 -14.33
CA SER A 48 6.64 2.98 -13.28
C SER A 48 6.17 2.49 -11.91
N ALA A 49 5.06 1.74 -11.86
CA ALA A 49 4.56 1.14 -10.62
C ALA A 49 5.55 0.13 -10.03
N PHE A 50 6.09 -0.78 -10.86
CA PHE A 50 7.10 -1.75 -10.43
C PHE A 50 8.39 -1.07 -9.99
N LEU A 51 8.88 -0.10 -10.76
CA LEU A 51 10.07 0.67 -10.38
C LEU A 51 9.88 1.41 -9.05
N LYS A 52 8.73 2.06 -8.85
CA LYS A 52 8.37 2.73 -7.61
C LYS A 52 8.29 1.75 -6.43
N ALA A 53 7.77 0.55 -6.65
CA ALA A 53 7.71 -0.48 -5.64
C ALA A 53 9.12 -0.95 -5.21
N GLU A 54 10.03 -1.19 -6.15
CA GLU A 54 11.43 -1.52 -5.87
C GLU A 54 12.15 -0.41 -5.09
N GLN A 55 11.91 0.85 -5.45
CA GLN A 55 12.46 2.00 -4.72
C GLN A 55 11.92 2.11 -3.28
N ASN A 56 10.64 1.79 -3.08
CA ASN A 56 9.97 1.93 -1.79
C ASN A 56 10.22 0.77 -0.83
N PHE A 57 10.38 -0.45 -1.34
CA PHE A 57 10.37 -1.68 -0.52
C PHE A 57 11.62 -2.54 -0.69
N SER A 58 12.52 -2.17 -1.58
CA SER A 58 13.73 -2.93 -1.93
C SER A 58 13.47 -4.39 -2.36
N SER A 59 14.47 -5.00 -2.97
CA SER A 59 14.40 -6.40 -3.40
C SER A 59 14.45 -7.36 -2.19
N PRO A 60 13.66 -8.46 -2.18
CA PRO A 60 12.78 -8.93 -3.26
C PRO A 60 11.31 -8.46 -3.12
N PHE A 61 11.01 -7.61 -2.15
CA PHE A 61 9.62 -7.30 -1.75
C PHE A 61 8.91 -6.37 -2.73
N GLY A 62 9.63 -5.43 -3.37
CA GLY A 62 9.03 -4.43 -4.23
C GLY A 62 8.23 -5.03 -5.37
N ALA A 63 8.83 -5.90 -6.17
CA ALA A 63 8.15 -6.57 -7.28
C ALA A 63 6.96 -7.41 -6.81
N SER A 64 7.10 -8.12 -5.68
CA SER A 64 6.02 -8.95 -5.11
C SER A 64 4.84 -8.09 -4.68
N ILE A 65 5.08 -6.96 -4.03
CA ILE A 65 4.02 -6.02 -3.62
C ILE A 65 3.30 -5.44 -4.84
N ALA A 66 4.05 -4.95 -5.85
CA ALA A 66 3.46 -4.43 -7.08
C ALA A 66 2.59 -5.47 -7.79
N HIS A 67 3.06 -6.71 -7.86
CA HIS A 67 2.31 -7.81 -8.46
C HIS A 67 1.01 -8.12 -7.71
N ILE A 68 1.06 -8.20 -6.38
CA ILE A 68 -0.15 -8.48 -5.59
C ILE A 68 -1.14 -7.31 -5.65
N ILE A 69 -0.65 -6.05 -5.67
CA ILE A 69 -1.52 -4.88 -5.89
C ILE A 69 -2.20 -4.99 -7.27
N SER A 70 -1.47 -5.36 -8.33
CA SER A 70 -2.05 -5.56 -9.66
C SER A 70 -3.15 -6.62 -9.65
N ILE A 71 -2.91 -7.77 -9.03
CA ILE A 71 -3.91 -8.85 -8.88
C ILE A 71 -5.14 -8.35 -8.11
N SER A 72 -4.96 -7.58 -7.05
CA SER A 72 -6.08 -7.04 -6.27
C SER A 72 -6.93 -6.07 -7.08
N ILE A 73 -6.30 -5.24 -7.93
CA ILE A 73 -6.98 -4.33 -8.85
C ILE A 73 -7.75 -5.12 -9.90
N ASP A 74 -7.19 -6.20 -10.45
CA ASP A 74 -7.86 -7.06 -11.42
C ASP A 74 -9.13 -7.69 -10.82
N PHE A 75 -9.06 -8.22 -9.59
CA PHE A 75 -10.25 -8.77 -8.92
C PHE A 75 -11.31 -7.71 -8.66
N MET A 76 -10.91 -6.52 -8.25
CA MET A 76 -11.81 -5.40 -8.06
C MET A 76 -12.46 -4.99 -9.39
N SER A 77 -11.68 -4.79 -10.44
CA SER A 77 -12.14 -4.31 -11.75
C SER A 77 -13.08 -5.31 -12.44
N ASN A 78 -12.77 -6.61 -12.36
CA ASN A 78 -13.58 -7.65 -12.99
C ASN A 78 -14.98 -7.82 -12.38
N GLY A 79 -15.23 -7.26 -11.20
CA GLY A 79 -16.54 -7.32 -10.54
C GLY A 79 -17.35 -6.02 -10.61
N ARG A 80 -16.75 -4.93 -11.10
CA ARG A 80 -17.38 -3.60 -11.11
C ARG A 80 -18.08 -3.31 -12.43
N THR A 81 -19.23 -2.66 -12.33
CA THR A 81 -19.94 -2.01 -13.43
C THR A 81 -19.78 -0.49 -13.37
N SER A 82 -19.48 0.06 -12.19
CA SER A 82 -19.21 1.48 -11.99
C SER A 82 -17.74 1.84 -12.25
N ASN A 83 -17.51 3.08 -12.64
CA ASN A 83 -16.14 3.58 -12.81
C ASN A 83 -15.40 3.61 -11.47
N PHE A 84 -14.08 3.38 -11.54
CA PHE A 84 -13.20 3.55 -10.41
C PHE A 84 -12.49 4.91 -10.51
N ASN A 85 -12.77 5.79 -9.56
CA ASN A 85 -12.15 7.12 -9.52
C ASN A 85 -10.83 7.06 -8.75
N TYR A 86 -9.79 7.68 -9.30
CA TYR A 86 -8.48 7.75 -8.68
C TYR A 86 -7.76 9.05 -9.09
N PHE A 87 -6.78 9.49 -8.30
CA PHE A 87 -5.90 10.57 -8.68
C PHE A 87 -4.69 10.02 -9.47
N LYS A 88 -4.34 10.67 -10.58
CA LYS A 88 -3.08 10.37 -11.26
C LYS A 88 -1.91 10.72 -10.35
N GLU A 89 -0.91 9.85 -10.26
CA GLU A 89 0.20 9.98 -9.32
C GLU A 89 1.00 11.29 -9.51
N ASN A 90 1.08 11.81 -10.73
CA ASN A 90 1.81 13.03 -11.07
C ASN A 90 0.99 14.33 -10.86
N ASN A 91 -0.20 14.26 -10.30
CA ASN A 91 -1.03 15.42 -10.02
C ASN A 91 -0.70 15.98 -8.62
N ASN A 92 -0.51 17.30 -8.50
CA ASN A 92 -0.26 17.94 -7.20
C ASN A 92 -1.35 17.65 -6.16
N SER A 93 -2.60 17.49 -6.59
CA SER A 93 -3.72 17.11 -5.71
C SER A 93 -3.57 15.69 -5.15
N SER A 94 -2.85 14.79 -5.83
CA SER A 94 -2.63 13.42 -5.39
C SER A 94 -1.84 13.30 -4.09
N LEU A 95 -1.09 14.33 -3.73
CA LEU A 95 -0.29 14.36 -2.49
C LEU A 95 -1.14 14.55 -1.23
N THR A 96 -2.31 15.17 -1.37
CA THR A 96 -3.14 15.58 -0.22
C THR A 96 -4.56 15.05 -0.25
N LEU A 97 -5.04 14.66 -1.43
CA LEU A 97 -6.42 14.21 -1.65
C LEU A 97 -6.50 12.72 -2.00
N ILE A 98 -7.63 12.14 -1.65
CA ILE A 98 -7.96 10.73 -1.90
C ILE A 98 -9.42 10.62 -2.33
N THR A 99 -9.72 9.78 -3.31
CA THR A 99 -11.09 9.44 -3.69
C THR A 99 -11.70 8.44 -2.71
N ASP A 100 -13.01 8.27 -2.75
CA ASP A 100 -13.68 7.26 -1.93
C ASP A 100 -13.22 5.85 -2.27
N GLU A 101 -13.02 5.54 -3.55
CA GLU A 101 -12.55 4.24 -3.99
C GLU A 101 -11.10 3.96 -3.53
N GLU A 102 -10.20 4.91 -3.71
CA GLU A 102 -8.83 4.80 -3.19
C GLU A 102 -8.83 4.63 -1.67
N ARG A 103 -9.70 5.37 -0.98
CA ARG A 103 -9.87 5.28 0.46
C ARG A 103 -10.35 3.90 0.89
N TYR A 104 -11.37 3.34 0.26
CA TYR A 104 -11.85 1.99 0.57
C TYR A 104 -10.77 0.94 0.31
N PHE A 105 -9.97 1.10 -0.75
CA PHE A 105 -8.84 0.23 -1.05
C PHE A 105 -7.82 0.21 0.10
N LEU A 106 -7.37 1.38 0.55
CA LEU A 106 -6.43 1.48 1.67
C LEU A 106 -7.04 1.06 3.00
N MET A 107 -8.30 1.37 3.26
CA MET A 107 -8.98 0.98 4.50
C MET A 107 -9.20 -0.53 4.59
N ALA A 108 -9.41 -1.23 3.47
CA ALA A 108 -9.44 -2.69 3.44
C ALA A 108 -8.07 -3.25 3.86
N LEU A 109 -6.97 -2.78 3.26
CA LEU A 109 -5.60 -3.17 3.62
C LEU A 109 -5.30 -2.90 5.09
N LYS A 110 -5.55 -1.69 5.56
CA LYS A 110 -5.34 -1.27 6.95
C LYS A 110 -6.12 -2.15 7.92
N SER A 111 -7.36 -2.49 7.59
CA SER A 111 -8.21 -3.34 8.42
C SER A 111 -7.65 -4.76 8.53
N ILE A 112 -7.13 -5.34 7.44
CA ILE A 112 -6.47 -6.66 7.44
C ILE A 112 -5.20 -6.63 8.29
N ARG A 113 -4.34 -5.63 8.11
CA ARG A 113 -3.12 -5.45 8.92
C ARG A 113 -3.41 -5.34 10.42
N ASN A 114 -4.57 -4.81 10.77
CA ASN A 114 -5.05 -4.69 12.15
C ASN A 114 -5.91 -5.90 12.61
N ASN A 115 -5.92 -7.01 11.86
CA ASN A 115 -6.72 -8.21 12.14
C ASN A 115 -8.24 -7.95 12.26
N ASN A 116 -8.74 -6.90 11.62
CA ASN A 116 -10.16 -6.56 11.61
C ASN A 116 -10.84 -7.00 10.31
N ILE A 117 -11.05 -8.31 10.17
CA ILE A 117 -11.58 -8.93 8.95
C ILE A 117 -13.00 -8.44 8.64
N SER A 118 -13.85 -8.24 9.65
CA SER A 118 -15.21 -7.74 9.45
C SER A 118 -15.22 -6.37 8.75
N LYS A 119 -14.33 -5.47 9.22
CA LYS A 119 -14.20 -4.12 8.66
C LYS A 119 -13.57 -4.14 7.27
N ALA A 120 -12.59 -5.03 7.04
CA ALA A 120 -12.00 -5.25 5.71
C ALA A 120 -13.05 -5.70 4.71
N ASN A 121 -13.91 -6.66 5.09
CA ASN A 121 -15.00 -7.13 4.26
C ASN A 121 -16.01 -6.02 3.90
N SER A 122 -16.34 -5.13 4.83
CA SER A 122 -17.22 -3.99 4.56
C SER A 122 -16.65 -3.08 3.47
N TYR A 123 -15.34 -2.78 3.53
CA TYR A 123 -14.69 -1.98 2.48
C TYR A 123 -14.57 -2.73 1.15
N ALA A 124 -14.31 -4.04 1.18
CA ALA A 124 -14.25 -4.86 -0.02
C ALA A 124 -15.61 -4.91 -0.74
N VAL A 125 -16.72 -4.96 0.00
CA VAL A 125 -18.08 -4.89 -0.57
C VAL A 125 -18.32 -3.55 -1.29
N MET A 126 -17.80 -2.44 -0.74
CA MET A 126 -17.93 -1.12 -1.38
C MET A 126 -17.09 -1.01 -2.66
N LEU A 127 -16.02 -1.81 -2.78
CA LEU A 127 -15.10 -1.80 -3.92
C LEU A 127 -15.49 -2.82 -5.00
N CYS A 128 -15.79 -4.04 -4.58
CA CYS A 128 -16.03 -5.17 -5.48
C CYS A 128 -17.54 -5.38 -5.59
N GLU A 129 -18.14 -4.96 -6.68
CA GLU A 129 -19.59 -5.05 -6.92
C GLU A 129 -20.03 -6.48 -7.28
N GLY A 130 -19.37 -7.52 -6.78
CA GLY A 130 -19.70 -8.89 -7.19
C GLY A 130 -18.94 -10.01 -6.47
N PRO A 131 -18.83 -11.19 -7.08
CA PRO A 131 -18.32 -12.41 -6.43
C PRO A 131 -16.81 -12.42 -6.17
N GLN A 132 -16.08 -11.38 -6.53
CA GLN A 132 -14.62 -11.31 -6.40
C GLN A 132 -14.12 -10.84 -5.03
N ILE A 133 -15.02 -10.51 -4.09
CA ILE A 133 -14.71 -9.97 -2.76
C ILE A 133 -13.67 -10.84 -2.04
N ASN A 134 -13.88 -12.16 -1.98
CA ASN A 134 -12.97 -13.06 -1.27
C ASN A 134 -11.58 -13.10 -1.90
N LYS A 135 -11.49 -13.07 -3.24
CA LYS A 135 -10.19 -13.05 -3.95
C LYS A 135 -9.46 -11.73 -3.74
N PHE A 136 -10.19 -10.61 -3.75
CA PHE A 136 -9.65 -9.30 -3.41
C PHE A 136 -9.08 -9.29 -1.98
N LEU A 137 -9.83 -9.79 -1.00
CA LEU A 137 -9.38 -9.85 0.39
C LEU A 137 -8.14 -10.74 0.55
N LEU A 138 -8.07 -11.90 -0.12
CA LEU A 138 -6.88 -12.75 -0.12
C LEU A 138 -5.65 -12.04 -0.71
N ALA A 139 -5.82 -11.26 -1.77
CA ALA A 139 -4.73 -10.45 -2.31
C ALA A 139 -4.28 -9.38 -1.32
N MET A 140 -5.21 -8.69 -0.65
CA MET A 140 -4.89 -7.72 0.40
C MET A 140 -4.15 -8.36 1.59
N GLU A 141 -4.53 -9.57 1.98
CA GLU A 141 -3.85 -10.36 3.01
C GLU A 141 -2.41 -10.67 2.61
N GLY A 142 -2.17 -11.02 1.34
CA GLY A 142 -0.83 -11.21 0.79
C GLY A 142 0.07 -9.97 0.95
N ILE A 143 -0.47 -8.76 0.73
CA ILE A 143 0.25 -7.50 0.96
C ILE A 143 0.56 -7.34 2.46
N ALA A 144 -0.39 -7.65 3.33
CA ALA A 144 -0.22 -7.52 4.79
C ALA A 144 0.84 -8.49 5.33
N ILE A 145 0.91 -9.72 4.82
CA ILE A 145 1.94 -10.72 5.19
C ILE A 145 3.33 -10.21 4.82
N ILE A 146 3.53 -9.73 3.59
CA ILE A 146 4.82 -9.19 3.15
C ILE A 146 5.24 -8.00 4.03
N THR A 147 4.30 -7.17 4.48
CA THR A 147 4.59 -6.06 5.41
C THR A 147 5.17 -6.57 6.72
N GLY A 148 4.57 -7.57 7.31
CA GLY A 148 5.07 -8.19 8.54
C GLY A 148 6.49 -8.76 8.39
N ASP A 149 6.82 -9.31 7.23
CA ASP A 149 8.17 -9.81 6.93
C ASP A 149 9.19 -8.69 6.74
N ILE A 150 8.81 -7.58 6.11
CA ILE A 150 9.64 -6.37 6.00
C ILE A 150 9.97 -5.81 7.38
N GLU A 151 8.98 -5.68 8.25
CA GLU A 151 9.14 -5.16 9.61
C GLU A 151 10.03 -6.06 10.47
N LYS A 152 9.85 -7.38 10.40
CA LYS A 152 10.72 -8.36 11.08
C LYS A 152 12.17 -8.28 10.60
N LYS A 153 12.40 -8.17 9.30
CA LYS A 153 13.75 -8.04 8.72
C LYS A 153 14.43 -6.76 9.17
N ALA A 154 13.72 -5.64 9.21
CA ALA A 154 14.24 -4.37 9.71
C ALA A 154 14.59 -4.43 11.21
N ALA A 155 13.76 -5.06 12.03
CA ALA A 155 14.01 -5.25 13.46
C ALA A 155 15.21 -6.18 13.72
N GLY A 156 15.35 -7.28 12.95
CA GLY A 156 16.48 -8.21 13.04
C GLY A 156 17.82 -7.58 12.69
N PHE A 157 17.86 -6.66 11.74
CA PHE A 157 19.08 -5.93 11.37
C PHE A 157 19.54 -4.97 12.47
N ASN A 158 18.61 -4.31 13.15
CA ASN A 158 18.92 -3.42 14.28
C ASN A 158 19.41 -4.19 15.53
N GLY A 159 18.98 -5.43 15.72
CA GLY A 159 19.41 -6.28 16.84
C GLY A 159 20.80 -6.89 16.65
N ALA A 160 21.28 -7.01 15.42
CA ALA A 160 22.61 -7.58 15.12
C ALA A 160 23.77 -6.60 15.33
N VAL A 161 23.51 -5.30 15.38
CA VAL A 161 24.56 -4.27 15.55
C VAL A 161 24.97 -4.10 17.01
N ASP A 162 24.14 -4.46 17.98
CA ASP A 162 24.45 -4.34 19.42
C ASP A 162 25.27 -5.53 19.99
N GLY A 163 25.44 -6.61 19.22
CA GLY A 163 26.16 -7.82 19.66
C GLY A 163 27.68 -7.83 19.40
N ALA A 164 28.21 -6.86 18.66
CA ALA A 164 29.66 -6.77 18.36
C ALA A 164 30.42 -5.91 19.37
N ARG A 165 30.24 -6.15 20.67
CA ARG A 165 31.23 -5.69 21.67
C ARG A 165 32.44 -6.59 21.55
N THR A 166 33.47 -6.03 20.94
CA THR A 166 34.85 -6.50 20.87
C THR A 166 35.27 -7.17 22.17
N ARG A 167 35.50 -8.49 22.12
CA ARG A 167 36.39 -9.16 23.10
C ARG A 167 37.78 -8.59 22.91
N ASP A 168 38.27 -7.89 23.93
CA ASP A 168 39.63 -7.42 24.01
C ASP A 168 40.56 -8.66 24.15
N PRO A 169 41.47 -8.95 23.19
CA PRO A 169 42.32 -10.13 23.24
C PRO A 169 43.53 -10.00 24.19
N ARG A 170 43.60 -8.98 25.05
CA ARG A 170 44.76 -8.69 25.89
C ARG A 170 44.64 -9.20 27.33
N ARG A 171 43.63 -9.98 27.71
CA ARG A 171 43.45 -10.40 29.12
C ARG A 171 43.90 -11.82 29.47
N ASP A 172 44.49 -12.58 28.56
CA ASP A 172 45.02 -13.91 28.88
C ASP A 172 46.56 -13.96 28.68
N ARG A 173 47.30 -13.35 29.58
CA ARG A 173 48.71 -13.73 29.82
C ARG A 173 48.79 -14.42 31.17
N PRO A 174 49.21 -15.69 31.24
CA PRO A 174 49.53 -16.33 32.53
C PRO A 174 50.78 -15.70 33.10
N VAL A 175 50.73 -15.37 34.39
CA VAL A 175 51.87 -14.94 35.21
C VAL A 175 52.60 -16.22 35.59
N LEU A 176 53.85 -16.34 35.15
CA LEU A 176 54.85 -17.28 35.70
C LEU A 176 55.52 -16.65 36.91
#